data_7821f227ac2039cb441dbde3566032af
#
_entry.id   7821f227ac2039cb441dbde3566032af
#
_cell.length_a   1.000
_cell.length_b   1.000
_cell.length_c   1.000
_cell.angle_alpha   90.00
_cell.angle_beta   90.00
_cell.angle_gamma   90.00
#
_symmetry.space_group_name_H-M   'P 1'
#
loop_
_entity.id
_entity.type
_entity.pdbx_description
1 polymer ?
#
loop_
_entity_poly.entity_id
_entity_poly.type
_entity_poly.pdbx_seq_one_letter_code
_entity_poly.pdbx_strand_id
1 'polypeptide(L)'
;MEIHVVQPGESLYRIAQHYGVPLAAVLRQNELRDPNRLTPGECILVPVGGRQYTVRRGDTFASIAEAQGTTVRQLWRDNPFLMGQDRVSPGQTLYLADSGAYPRKIVLGGVRQGTDARMLRRVLPQLDYLAVASFGFDRTGRIPGIHAEIPVRLARRYGVRPVFVLTMQDENGRFSGERARQVLRDPAARANLIRSAAQNAAAGEWAGIMFDFEYLMPEDRDAFSDFVRALKAQLASEKLVLLLALPPKTCRGQTGLLCEAHDFRVLGRNADLCVLKNASVALGAPSALADIGRMNKAVRYAVSEIPAKKLLCSLPAGGLQWTLPWHQGQRARPLTGAQAAEQAVQVGAPVRYDDAAQAPHYNFWRGGTEQEVWFEDARSYRAKCALAAEYRLGGVAVPEAAQWYSQLWGIL
;
A
#
# COMPACT_ATOMS: atom_id res chain seq x y z
N MET A 1 16.54 8.49 8.40
CA MET A 1 15.30 8.71 9.18
C MET A 1 15.33 7.83 10.42
N GLU A 2 15.30 8.43 11.63
CA GLU A 2 15.23 7.70 12.91
C GLU A 2 13.79 7.61 13.41
N ILE A 3 13.51 6.55 14.17
CA ILE A 3 12.25 6.39 14.87
C ILE A 3 12.50 6.64 16.35
N HIS A 4 11.89 7.69 16.89
CA HIS A 4 11.87 7.97 18.31
C HIS A 4 10.54 7.49 18.91
N VAL A 5 10.62 6.78 20.04
CA VAL A 5 9.45 6.33 20.80
C VAL A 5 9.33 7.24 22.02
N VAL A 6 8.27 8.01 22.08
CA VAL A 6 8.02 9.02 23.11
C VAL A 6 8.01 8.40 24.49
N GLN A 7 8.83 8.95 25.41
CA GLN A 7 8.88 8.57 26.81
C GLN A 7 7.98 9.48 27.65
N PRO A 8 7.53 9.03 28.84
CA PRO A 8 6.75 9.88 29.75
C PRO A 8 7.44 11.21 30.06
N GLY A 9 6.74 12.33 29.87
CA GLY A 9 7.26 13.69 30.14
C GLY A 9 8.13 14.30 29.04
N GLU A 10 8.31 13.61 27.91
CA GLU A 10 9.02 14.20 26.78
C GLU A 10 8.16 15.22 26.02
N SER A 11 8.82 16.14 25.37
CA SER A 11 8.22 17.10 24.44
C SER A 11 8.92 17.04 23.09
N LEU A 12 8.21 17.40 22.03
CA LEU A 12 8.78 17.41 20.68
C LEU A 12 10.03 18.30 20.57
N TYR A 13 10.07 19.39 21.36
CA TYR A 13 11.24 20.25 21.45
C TYR A 13 12.45 19.50 21.99
N ARG A 14 12.31 18.75 23.10
CA ARG A 14 13.41 17.96 23.69
C ARG A 14 13.86 16.85 22.75
N ILE A 15 12.91 16.20 22.06
CA ILE A 15 13.23 15.18 21.05
C ILE A 15 14.06 15.81 19.93
N ALA A 16 13.63 16.92 19.35
CA ALA A 16 14.37 17.62 18.30
C ALA A 16 15.77 18.04 18.77
N GLN A 17 15.90 18.54 19.99
CA GLN A 17 17.18 18.93 20.59
C GLN A 17 18.09 17.71 20.80
N HIS A 18 17.56 16.58 21.29
CA HIS A 18 18.31 15.34 21.48
C HIS A 18 18.98 14.85 20.19
N TYR A 19 18.27 14.94 19.08
CA TYR A 19 18.79 14.52 17.77
C TYR A 19 19.52 15.62 17.00
N GLY A 20 19.62 16.83 17.52
CA GLY A 20 20.28 17.95 16.86
C GLY A 20 19.60 18.41 15.57
N VAL A 21 18.28 18.26 15.47
CA VAL A 21 17.50 18.63 14.29
C VAL A 21 16.55 19.80 14.60
N PRO A 22 16.23 20.65 13.60
CA PRO A 22 15.26 21.72 13.81
C PRO A 22 13.87 21.17 14.18
N LEU A 23 13.23 21.73 15.22
CA LEU A 23 11.86 21.36 15.61
C LEU A 23 10.88 21.43 14.43
N ALA A 24 11.00 22.47 13.60
CA ALA A 24 10.18 22.62 12.40
C ALA A 24 10.32 21.47 11.39
N ALA A 25 11.47 20.78 11.37
CA ALA A 25 11.67 19.60 10.53
C ALA A 25 10.91 18.39 11.07
N VAL A 26 10.96 18.16 12.38
CA VAL A 26 10.22 17.07 13.03
C VAL A 26 8.70 17.28 12.91
N LEU A 27 8.24 18.53 13.11
CA LEU A 27 6.83 18.91 12.92
C LEU A 27 6.33 18.58 11.51
N ARG A 28 7.06 19.02 10.49
CA ARG A 28 6.69 18.78 9.08
C ARG A 28 6.67 17.31 8.72
N GLN A 29 7.65 16.53 9.25
CA GLN A 29 7.76 15.10 8.94
C GLN A 29 6.60 14.30 9.50
N ASN A 30 6.09 14.67 10.68
CA ASN A 30 5.06 13.89 11.38
C ASN A 30 3.64 14.44 11.20
N GLU A 31 3.47 15.63 10.64
CA GLU A 31 2.16 16.27 10.42
C GLU A 31 1.29 16.30 11.69
N LEU A 32 1.91 16.55 12.84
CA LEU A 32 1.24 16.59 14.13
C LEU A 32 0.22 17.73 14.18
N ARG A 33 -1.00 17.46 14.63
CA ARG A 33 -2.03 18.50 14.82
C ARG A 33 -1.71 19.41 16.01
N ASP A 34 -1.27 18.82 17.12
CA ASP A 34 -0.86 19.54 18.30
C ASP A 34 0.53 19.09 18.73
N PRO A 35 1.59 19.88 18.45
CA PRO A 35 2.95 19.53 18.78
C PRO A 35 3.25 19.52 20.30
N ASN A 36 2.34 20.07 21.12
CA ASN A 36 2.50 20.12 22.57
C ASN A 36 1.89 18.90 23.25
N ARG A 37 1.17 18.06 22.51
CA ARG A 37 0.52 16.86 23.05
C ARG A 37 1.10 15.62 22.40
N LEU A 38 1.93 14.92 23.15
CA LEU A 38 2.46 13.61 22.81
C LEU A 38 1.94 12.58 23.81
N THR A 39 1.80 11.33 23.38
CA THR A 39 1.49 10.24 24.30
C THR A 39 2.66 9.26 24.41
N PRO A 40 2.96 8.72 25.62
CA PRO A 40 4.00 7.71 25.77
C PRO A 40 3.80 6.53 24.81
N GLY A 41 4.88 6.08 24.19
CA GLY A 41 4.87 5.00 23.22
C GLY A 41 4.49 5.41 21.80
N GLU A 42 4.07 6.66 21.56
CA GLU A 42 3.87 7.22 20.22
C GLU A 42 5.19 7.24 19.43
N CYS A 43 5.13 6.96 18.14
CA CYS A 43 6.28 7.08 17.26
C CYS A 43 6.41 8.46 16.66
N ILE A 44 7.61 9.01 16.70
CA ILE A 44 7.99 10.25 16.01
C ILE A 44 9.11 9.94 15.01
N LEU A 45 8.91 10.27 13.76
CA LEU A 45 9.94 10.22 12.73
C LEU A 45 10.84 11.44 12.87
N VAL A 46 12.13 11.20 13.08
CA VAL A 46 13.15 12.25 13.21
C VAL A 46 14.02 12.25 11.97
N PRO A 47 14.07 13.34 11.21
CA PRO A 47 14.85 13.43 9.98
C PRO A 47 16.34 13.68 10.31
N VAL A 48 17.01 12.67 10.87
CA VAL A 48 18.45 12.67 11.13
C VAL A 48 19.21 12.19 9.91
N GLY A 49 20.41 12.74 9.70
CA GLY A 49 21.27 12.38 8.58
C GLY A 49 20.80 12.98 7.25
N GLY A 50 21.58 12.73 6.20
CA GLY A 50 21.36 13.31 4.88
C GLY A 50 21.85 14.75 4.77
N ARG A 51 22.14 15.16 3.52
CA ARG A 51 22.48 16.53 3.21
C ARG A 51 21.22 17.39 3.24
N GLN A 52 21.36 18.63 3.66
CA GLN A 52 20.29 19.62 3.58
C GLN A 52 20.64 20.66 2.52
N TYR A 53 19.64 21.08 1.76
CA TYR A 53 19.75 22.14 0.80
C TYR A 53 18.76 23.25 1.13
N THR A 54 19.26 24.46 1.32
CA THR A 54 18.38 25.65 1.48
C THR A 54 18.14 26.26 0.12
N VAL A 55 16.88 26.30 -0.29
CA VAL A 55 16.42 26.83 -1.58
C VAL A 55 16.80 28.30 -1.70
N ARG A 56 17.41 28.68 -2.83
CA ARG A 56 17.83 30.04 -3.16
C ARG A 56 16.81 30.70 -4.11
N ARG A 57 16.89 31.99 -4.24
CA ARG A 57 16.07 32.73 -5.22
C ARG A 57 16.41 32.28 -6.65
N GLY A 58 15.38 31.90 -7.40
CA GLY A 58 15.53 31.39 -8.77
C GLY A 58 15.64 29.88 -8.89
N ASP A 59 15.75 29.15 -7.77
CA ASP A 59 15.78 27.71 -7.80
C ASP A 59 14.46 27.09 -8.25
N THR A 60 14.59 25.96 -8.92
CA THR A 60 13.49 25.07 -9.29
C THR A 60 13.85 23.64 -8.82
N PHE A 61 12.86 22.76 -8.74
CA PHE A 61 13.13 21.34 -8.47
C PHE A 61 14.12 20.74 -9.47
N ALA A 62 14.03 21.14 -10.74
CA ALA A 62 14.92 20.64 -11.80
C ALA A 62 16.36 21.13 -11.59
N SER A 63 16.57 22.43 -11.35
CA SER A 63 17.91 22.99 -11.15
C SER A 63 18.57 22.44 -9.86
N ILE A 64 17.78 22.26 -8.79
CA ILE A 64 18.27 21.67 -7.54
C ILE A 64 18.64 20.19 -7.76
N ALA A 65 17.78 19.43 -8.43
CA ALA A 65 18.04 18.01 -8.70
C ALA A 65 19.33 17.83 -9.50
N GLU A 66 19.51 18.61 -10.56
CA GLU A 66 20.73 18.59 -11.38
C GLU A 66 21.96 18.97 -10.56
N ALA A 67 21.94 20.08 -9.83
CA ALA A 67 23.04 20.57 -9.02
C ALA A 67 23.41 19.62 -7.87
N GLN A 68 22.47 18.81 -7.36
CA GLN A 68 22.69 17.86 -6.27
C GLN A 68 22.90 16.41 -6.74
N GLY A 69 22.93 16.16 -8.07
CA GLY A 69 23.15 14.82 -8.63
C GLY A 69 22.03 13.84 -8.31
N THR A 70 20.78 14.32 -8.26
CA THR A 70 19.59 13.52 -7.97
C THR A 70 18.49 13.75 -9.03
N THR A 71 17.28 13.26 -8.80
CA THR A 71 16.13 13.50 -9.67
C THR A 71 15.06 14.29 -8.94
N VAL A 72 14.23 15.04 -9.67
CA VAL A 72 13.06 15.74 -9.10
C VAL A 72 12.17 14.76 -8.32
N ARG A 73 11.99 13.56 -8.84
CA ARG A 73 11.20 12.53 -8.16
C ARG A 73 11.83 12.09 -6.84
N GLN A 74 13.16 11.96 -6.79
CA GLN A 74 13.87 11.63 -5.55
C GLN A 74 13.75 12.76 -4.55
N LEU A 75 13.86 14.03 -4.99
CA LEU A 75 13.62 15.17 -4.10
C LEU A 75 12.24 15.15 -3.47
N TRP A 76 11.20 14.78 -4.22
CA TRP A 76 9.85 14.64 -3.66
C TRP A 76 9.75 13.46 -2.68
N ARG A 77 10.43 12.35 -2.95
CA ARG A 77 10.48 11.18 -2.05
C ARG A 77 11.17 11.50 -0.73
N ASP A 78 12.31 12.18 -0.80
CA ASP A 78 13.08 12.59 0.38
C ASP A 78 12.35 13.66 1.20
N ASN A 79 11.37 14.33 0.60
CA ASN A 79 10.61 15.43 1.18
C ASN A 79 9.10 15.23 1.05
N PRO A 80 8.49 14.20 1.69
CA PRO A 80 7.07 13.89 1.54
C PRO A 80 6.15 15.05 1.93
N PHE A 81 6.61 15.95 2.81
CA PHE A 81 5.90 17.16 3.22
C PHE A 81 5.64 18.15 2.08
N LEU A 82 6.33 18.03 0.94
CA LEU A 82 6.11 18.86 -0.25
C LEU A 82 4.76 18.58 -0.92
N MET A 83 4.13 17.44 -0.59
CA MET A 83 2.79 17.09 -1.08
C MET A 83 2.61 17.20 -2.61
N GLY A 84 3.67 16.91 -3.38
CA GLY A 84 3.66 17.04 -4.84
C GLY A 84 3.59 18.49 -5.33
N GLN A 85 4.10 19.46 -4.56
CA GLN A 85 4.23 20.84 -4.99
C GLN A 85 5.08 20.93 -6.26
N ASP A 86 4.66 21.78 -7.20
CA ASP A 86 5.37 22.01 -8.46
C ASP A 86 6.48 23.07 -8.32
N ARG A 87 6.54 23.79 -7.20
CA ARG A 87 7.49 24.89 -6.95
C ARG A 87 8.10 24.83 -5.56
N VAL A 88 9.32 25.31 -5.45
CA VAL A 88 10.04 25.53 -4.20
C VAL A 88 10.02 27.03 -3.84
N SER A 89 10.20 27.34 -2.57
CA SER A 89 10.25 28.73 -2.08
C SER A 89 11.65 29.05 -1.50
N PRO A 90 12.20 30.25 -1.78
CA PRO A 90 13.46 30.66 -1.17
C PRO A 90 13.44 30.54 0.36
N GLY A 91 14.52 30.04 0.95
CA GLY A 91 14.61 29.74 2.39
C GLY A 91 14.04 28.40 2.81
N GLN A 92 13.33 27.69 1.94
CA GLN A 92 12.84 26.34 2.22
C GLN A 92 14.01 25.35 2.32
N THR A 93 14.02 24.50 3.34
CA THR A 93 15.01 23.43 3.49
C THR A 93 14.48 22.15 2.88
N LEU A 94 15.24 21.58 1.95
CA LEU A 94 15.04 20.25 1.37
C LEU A 94 16.04 19.27 1.97
N TYR A 95 15.58 18.06 2.24
CA TYR A 95 16.42 16.93 2.61
C TYR A 95 16.84 16.18 1.35
N LEU A 96 18.09 15.72 1.34
CA LEU A 96 18.68 14.95 0.26
C LEU A 96 19.19 13.65 0.87
N ALA A 97 18.53 12.54 0.59
CA ALA A 97 19.00 11.24 1.02
C ALA A 97 20.38 10.95 0.37
N ASP A 98 21.26 10.30 1.11
CA ASP A 98 22.51 9.84 0.53
C ASP A 98 22.23 8.80 -0.54
N SER A 99 22.62 9.11 -1.79
CA SER A 99 22.44 8.24 -2.93
C SER A 99 23.29 6.98 -2.74
N GLY A 100 22.66 5.84 -2.48
CA GLY A 100 23.34 4.55 -2.53
C GLY A 100 22.98 3.49 -1.49
N ALA A 101 22.14 3.78 -0.51
CA ALA A 101 21.99 2.86 0.62
C ALA A 101 21.13 1.60 0.35
N TYR A 102 20.16 1.62 -0.59
CA TYR A 102 19.31 0.45 -0.85
C TYR A 102 18.97 0.29 -2.33
N PRO A 103 19.02 -0.94 -2.87
CA PRO A 103 18.48 -1.20 -4.21
C PRO A 103 17.00 -0.80 -4.25
N ARG A 104 16.67 0.00 -5.26
CA ARG A 104 15.31 0.55 -5.43
C ARG A 104 14.28 -0.58 -5.50
N LYS A 105 13.36 -0.60 -4.55
CA LYS A 105 12.22 -1.53 -4.53
C LYS A 105 11.03 -0.90 -5.25
N ILE A 106 10.21 -1.74 -5.87
CA ILE A 106 8.95 -1.31 -6.48
C ILE A 106 7.98 -0.92 -5.37
N VAL A 107 7.34 0.23 -5.52
CA VAL A 107 6.22 0.67 -4.68
C VAL A 107 4.96 0.76 -5.55
N LEU A 108 3.98 -0.11 -5.27
CA LEU A 108 2.67 -0.08 -5.91
C LEU A 108 1.67 0.57 -4.95
N GLY A 109 0.98 1.62 -5.39
CA GLY A 109 -0.07 2.27 -4.61
C GLY A 109 -1.45 2.00 -5.19
N GLY A 110 -2.39 1.51 -4.35
CA GLY A 110 -3.80 1.35 -4.69
C GLY A 110 -4.59 2.62 -4.40
N VAL A 111 -5.48 3.00 -5.31
CA VAL A 111 -6.42 4.11 -5.13
C VAL A 111 -7.78 3.76 -5.72
N ARG A 112 -8.83 4.47 -5.32
CA ARG A 112 -10.16 4.33 -5.89
C ARG A 112 -10.34 5.25 -7.11
N GLN A 113 -11.27 4.92 -8.00
CA GLN A 113 -11.55 5.68 -9.22
C GLN A 113 -11.80 7.17 -8.94
N GLY A 114 -12.57 7.50 -7.92
CA GLY A 114 -12.92 8.87 -7.51
C GLY A 114 -11.89 9.55 -6.59
N THR A 115 -10.68 9.03 -6.47
CA THR A 115 -9.67 9.66 -5.62
C THR A 115 -9.35 11.08 -6.10
N ASP A 116 -9.41 12.02 -5.17
CA ASP A 116 -9.17 13.44 -5.42
C ASP A 116 -7.77 13.70 -6.02
N ALA A 117 -7.71 14.62 -6.98
CA ALA A 117 -6.47 14.92 -7.71
C ALA A 117 -5.36 15.49 -6.82
N ARG A 118 -5.70 16.17 -5.70
CA ARG A 118 -4.73 16.67 -4.73
C ARG A 118 -4.07 15.49 -4.01
N MET A 119 -4.87 14.49 -3.59
CA MET A 119 -4.35 13.28 -2.96
C MET A 119 -3.50 12.46 -3.92
N LEU A 120 -3.90 12.35 -5.19
CA LEU A 120 -3.08 11.71 -6.22
C LEU A 120 -1.72 12.40 -6.37
N ARG A 121 -1.67 13.74 -6.49
CA ARG A 121 -0.40 14.47 -6.58
C ARG A 121 0.49 14.26 -5.37
N ARG A 122 -0.10 14.05 -4.20
CA ARG A 122 0.64 13.79 -2.96
C ARG A 122 1.33 12.43 -2.96
N VAL A 123 0.65 11.38 -3.43
CA VAL A 123 1.15 10.01 -3.36
C VAL A 123 1.97 9.59 -4.58
N LEU A 124 1.66 10.10 -5.77
CA LEU A 124 2.30 9.70 -7.02
C LEU A 124 3.83 9.79 -7.01
N PRO A 125 4.49 10.80 -6.42
CA PRO A 125 5.95 10.83 -6.34
C PRO A 125 6.56 9.59 -5.69
N GLN A 126 5.84 8.97 -4.76
CA GLN A 126 6.29 7.81 -3.99
C GLN A 126 6.16 6.48 -4.76
N LEU A 127 5.32 6.43 -5.82
CA LEU A 127 4.90 5.21 -6.47
C LEU A 127 5.69 4.88 -7.73
N ASP A 128 5.80 3.60 -8.07
CA ASP A 128 6.25 3.10 -9.38
C ASP A 128 5.06 2.60 -10.23
N TYR A 129 4.03 2.09 -9.56
CA TYR A 129 2.75 1.72 -10.16
C TYR A 129 1.60 2.35 -9.38
N LEU A 130 0.58 2.79 -10.13
CA LEU A 130 -0.70 3.24 -9.58
C LEU A 130 -1.78 2.23 -9.98
N ALA A 131 -2.31 1.49 -9.02
CA ALA A 131 -3.42 0.57 -9.22
C ALA A 131 -4.74 1.28 -8.93
N VAL A 132 -5.56 1.51 -9.96
CA VAL A 132 -6.85 2.18 -9.82
C VAL A 132 -7.95 1.13 -9.70
N ALA A 133 -8.58 1.05 -8.54
CA ALA A 133 -9.63 0.09 -8.23
C ALA A 133 -11.02 0.74 -8.21
N SER A 134 -12.03 -0.02 -8.40
CA SER A 134 -12.11 -1.34 -8.98
C SER A 134 -13.06 -1.30 -10.18
N PHE A 135 -12.81 -2.16 -11.12
CA PHE A 135 -13.65 -2.33 -12.31
C PHE A 135 -14.18 -3.75 -12.35
N GLY A 136 -15.35 -3.94 -12.95
CA GLY A 136 -16.01 -5.23 -13.08
C GLY A 136 -16.24 -5.63 -14.54
N PHE A 137 -16.96 -6.72 -14.73
CA PHE A 137 -17.33 -7.25 -16.05
C PHE A 137 -18.72 -7.89 -16.00
N ASP A 138 -19.38 -7.96 -17.16
CA ASP A 138 -20.69 -8.61 -17.28
C ASP A 138 -20.56 -10.13 -17.55
N ARG A 139 -21.71 -10.81 -17.67
CA ARG A 139 -21.75 -12.27 -17.91
C ARG A 139 -21.15 -12.70 -19.25
N THR A 140 -21.05 -11.79 -20.21
CA THR A 140 -20.43 -12.06 -21.49
C THR A 140 -18.92 -11.84 -21.49
N GLY A 141 -18.34 -11.43 -20.37
CA GLY A 141 -16.93 -11.06 -20.22
C GLY A 141 -16.60 -9.66 -20.76
N ARG A 142 -17.60 -8.83 -21.04
CA ARG A 142 -17.37 -7.45 -21.46
C ARG A 142 -17.11 -6.59 -20.22
N ILE A 143 -16.05 -5.79 -20.28
CA ILE A 143 -15.75 -4.74 -19.30
C ILE A 143 -16.48 -3.47 -19.76
N PRO A 144 -17.36 -2.87 -18.95
CA PRO A 144 -17.93 -1.55 -19.23
C PRO A 144 -16.81 -0.52 -19.37
N GLY A 145 -17.10 0.65 -19.93
CA GLY A 145 -16.09 1.70 -20.10
C GLY A 145 -15.36 2.02 -18.81
N ILE A 146 -14.04 2.13 -18.89
CA ILE A 146 -13.16 2.48 -17.77
C ILE A 146 -12.97 3.99 -17.75
N HIS A 147 -13.59 4.67 -16.77
CA HIS A 147 -13.51 6.12 -16.60
C HIS A 147 -12.54 6.47 -15.47
N ALA A 148 -11.28 6.69 -15.83
CA ALA A 148 -10.22 7.05 -14.87
C ALA A 148 -9.14 7.94 -15.53
N GLU A 149 -9.56 8.87 -16.38
CA GLU A 149 -8.66 9.72 -17.16
C GLU A 149 -7.75 10.59 -16.28
N ILE A 150 -8.29 11.09 -15.16
CA ILE A 150 -7.51 11.93 -14.22
C ILE A 150 -6.39 11.14 -13.56
N PRO A 151 -6.65 9.99 -12.91
CA PRO A 151 -5.59 9.15 -12.35
C PRO A 151 -4.53 8.74 -13.37
N VAL A 152 -4.93 8.30 -14.57
CA VAL A 152 -4.01 7.88 -15.63
C VAL A 152 -3.10 9.02 -16.09
N ARG A 153 -3.69 10.17 -16.45
CA ARG A 153 -2.94 11.35 -16.89
C ARG A 153 -1.96 11.84 -15.83
N LEU A 154 -2.39 11.89 -14.55
CA LEU A 154 -1.50 12.30 -13.46
C LEU A 154 -0.39 11.28 -13.25
N ALA A 155 -0.69 9.99 -13.20
CA ALA A 155 0.33 8.94 -13.05
C ALA A 155 1.41 9.08 -14.12
N ARG A 156 1.04 9.20 -15.39
CA ARG A 156 1.97 9.38 -16.51
C ARG A 156 2.82 10.64 -16.37
N ARG A 157 2.22 11.77 -15.95
CA ARG A 157 2.95 13.01 -15.71
C ARG A 157 4.06 12.85 -14.64
N TYR A 158 3.83 12.00 -13.64
CA TYR A 158 4.82 11.70 -12.59
C TYR A 158 5.74 10.52 -12.93
N GLY A 159 5.65 9.96 -14.14
CA GLY A 159 6.44 8.79 -14.56
C GLY A 159 6.04 7.51 -13.80
N VAL A 160 4.80 7.45 -13.30
CA VAL A 160 4.21 6.30 -12.62
C VAL A 160 3.39 5.49 -13.63
N ARG A 161 3.47 4.17 -13.57
CA ARG A 161 2.80 3.24 -14.47
C ARG A 161 1.38 2.95 -13.98
N PRO A 162 0.31 3.47 -14.63
CA PRO A 162 -1.06 3.20 -14.20
C PRO A 162 -1.50 1.79 -14.64
N VAL A 163 -2.15 1.06 -13.73
CA VAL A 163 -2.83 -0.20 -14.02
C VAL A 163 -4.25 -0.14 -13.48
N PHE A 164 -5.23 -0.65 -14.22
CA PHE A 164 -6.56 -0.78 -13.67
C PHE A 164 -6.73 -2.13 -12.97
N VAL A 165 -7.50 -2.14 -11.89
CA VAL A 165 -7.76 -3.35 -11.10
C VAL A 165 -9.10 -3.94 -11.50
N LEU A 166 -9.07 -5.10 -12.14
CA LEU A 166 -10.26 -5.86 -12.45
C LEU A 166 -10.57 -6.82 -11.30
N THR A 167 -11.77 -6.68 -10.77
CA THR A 167 -12.29 -7.49 -9.68
C THR A 167 -13.52 -8.27 -10.15
N MET A 168 -14.04 -9.17 -9.31
CA MET A 168 -15.26 -9.91 -9.61
C MET A 168 -16.55 -9.10 -9.35
N GLN A 169 -16.49 -7.79 -9.55
CA GLN A 169 -17.66 -6.94 -9.48
C GLN A 169 -18.53 -7.09 -10.74
N ASP A 170 -19.83 -6.99 -10.52
CA ASP A 170 -20.79 -6.88 -11.61
C ASP A 170 -20.93 -5.43 -12.10
N GLU A 171 -21.76 -5.22 -13.09
CA GLU A 171 -22.11 -3.90 -13.65
C GLU A 171 -22.71 -2.94 -12.63
N ASN A 172 -23.18 -3.45 -11.47
CA ASN A 172 -23.72 -2.66 -10.36
C ASN A 172 -22.72 -2.48 -9.22
N GLY A 173 -21.46 -2.91 -9.40
CA GLY A 173 -20.41 -2.85 -8.40
C GLY A 173 -20.54 -3.89 -7.26
N ARG A 174 -21.39 -4.92 -7.43
CA ARG A 174 -21.56 -6.00 -6.44
C ARG A 174 -20.59 -7.14 -6.72
N PHE A 175 -19.91 -7.63 -5.70
CA PHE A 175 -19.06 -8.82 -5.83
C PHE A 175 -19.88 -10.07 -6.12
N SER A 176 -19.45 -10.84 -7.12
CA SER A 176 -20.12 -12.08 -7.55
C SER A 176 -19.10 -13.14 -7.97
N GLY A 177 -18.74 -14.03 -7.05
CA GLY A 177 -17.90 -15.19 -7.34
C GLY A 177 -18.55 -16.12 -8.39
N GLU A 178 -19.89 -16.24 -8.39
CA GLU A 178 -20.62 -17.04 -9.37
C GLU A 178 -20.47 -16.48 -10.79
N ARG A 179 -20.46 -15.16 -10.96
CA ARG A 179 -20.22 -14.53 -12.27
C ARG A 179 -18.81 -14.81 -12.78
N ALA A 180 -17.81 -14.66 -11.94
CA ALA A 180 -16.42 -14.98 -12.30
C ALA A 180 -16.33 -16.45 -12.75
N ARG A 181 -16.94 -17.36 -12.01
CA ARG A 181 -17.03 -18.78 -12.35
C ARG A 181 -17.67 -19.01 -13.70
N GLN A 182 -18.84 -18.41 -13.98
CA GLN A 182 -19.54 -18.53 -15.27
C GLN A 182 -18.63 -18.07 -16.43
N VAL A 183 -18.03 -16.89 -16.31
CA VAL A 183 -17.14 -16.34 -17.35
C VAL A 183 -15.87 -17.18 -17.53
N LEU A 184 -15.26 -17.67 -16.46
CA LEU A 184 -14.07 -18.50 -16.54
C LEU A 184 -14.32 -19.87 -17.22
N ARG A 185 -15.52 -20.43 -17.03
CA ARG A 185 -15.93 -21.74 -17.59
C ARG A 185 -16.49 -21.67 -19.02
N ASP A 186 -17.06 -20.55 -19.41
CA ASP A 186 -17.53 -20.32 -20.77
C ASP A 186 -16.39 -19.86 -21.67
N PRO A 187 -15.95 -20.65 -22.67
CA PRO A 187 -14.85 -20.29 -23.55
C PRO A 187 -15.05 -18.97 -24.30
N ALA A 188 -16.31 -18.67 -24.73
CA ALA A 188 -16.62 -17.46 -25.47
C ALA A 188 -16.55 -16.22 -24.57
N ALA A 189 -17.18 -16.29 -23.38
CA ALA A 189 -17.13 -15.21 -22.39
C ALA A 189 -15.70 -14.98 -21.89
N ARG A 190 -14.94 -16.04 -21.66
CA ARG A 190 -13.53 -15.96 -21.25
C ARG A 190 -12.67 -15.29 -22.32
N ALA A 191 -12.80 -15.68 -23.60
CA ALA A 191 -12.10 -15.04 -24.70
C ALA A 191 -12.50 -13.56 -24.86
N ASN A 192 -13.76 -13.25 -24.64
CA ASN A 192 -14.26 -11.88 -24.67
C ASN A 192 -13.68 -11.04 -23.52
N LEU A 193 -13.58 -11.57 -22.29
CA LEU A 193 -12.97 -10.89 -21.16
C LEU A 193 -11.50 -10.56 -21.42
N ILE A 194 -10.74 -11.51 -21.98
CA ILE A 194 -9.33 -11.31 -22.37
C ILE A 194 -9.21 -10.16 -23.37
N ARG A 195 -10.00 -10.21 -24.43
CA ARG A 195 -10.01 -9.19 -25.48
C ARG A 195 -10.44 -7.81 -24.96
N SER A 196 -11.53 -7.78 -24.21
CA SER A 196 -12.06 -6.55 -23.61
C SER A 196 -11.06 -5.92 -22.63
N ALA A 197 -10.36 -6.72 -21.85
CA ALA A 197 -9.33 -6.25 -20.92
C ALA A 197 -8.15 -5.60 -21.67
N ALA A 198 -7.63 -6.26 -22.71
CA ALA A 198 -6.53 -5.73 -23.52
C ALA A 198 -6.94 -4.45 -24.27
N GLN A 199 -8.13 -4.42 -24.88
CA GLN A 199 -8.64 -3.25 -25.59
C GLN A 199 -8.82 -2.04 -24.67
N ASN A 200 -9.41 -2.24 -23.48
CA ASN A 200 -9.55 -1.15 -22.50
C ASN A 200 -8.19 -0.64 -21.99
N ALA A 201 -7.21 -1.53 -21.81
CA ALA A 201 -5.87 -1.14 -21.41
C ALA A 201 -5.19 -0.27 -22.47
N ALA A 202 -5.26 -0.68 -23.73
CA ALA A 202 -4.67 0.06 -24.85
C ALA A 202 -5.37 1.42 -25.06
N ALA A 203 -6.69 1.43 -25.12
CA ALA A 203 -7.48 2.64 -25.36
C ALA A 203 -7.35 3.68 -24.26
N GLY A 204 -7.24 3.25 -23.00
CA GLY A 204 -7.12 4.13 -21.82
C GLY A 204 -5.69 4.51 -21.47
N GLU A 205 -4.70 4.19 -22.31
CA GLU A 205 -3.28 4.46 -22.05
C GLU A 205 -2.75 3.84 -20.74
N TRP A 206 -3.29 2.73 -20.33
CA TRP A 206 -2.83 2.01 -19.14
C TRP A 206 -1.50 1.29 -19.43
N ALA A 207 -0.68 1.14 -18.41
CA ALA A 207 0.54 0.34 -18.51
C ALA A 207 0.25 -1.18 -18.46
N GLY A 208 -0.95 -1.55 -18.00
CA GLY A 208 -1.36 -2.93 -17.85
C GLY A 208 -2.58 -3.11 -16.96
N ILE A 209 -2.75 -4.31 -16.47
CA ILE A 209 -3.94 -4.75 -15.74
C ILE A 209 -3.50 -5.47 -14.46
N MET A 210 -4.23 -5.26 -13.37
CA MET A 210 -4.14 -6.05 -12.15
C MET A 210 -5.43 -6.84 -11.96
N PHE A 211 -5.33 -8.15 -11.77
CA PHE A 211 -6.48 -8.99 -11.42
C PHE A 211 -6.50 -9.26 -9.92
N ASP A 212 -7.65 -9.03 -9.30
CA ASP A 212 -7.93 -9.32 -7.89
C ASP A 212 -9.19 -10.19 -7.81
N PHE A 213 -9.01 -11.49 -8.06
CA PHE A 213 -10.09 -12.48 -8.01
C PHE A 213 -9.97 -13.29 -6.72
N GLU A 214 -10.97 -13.19 -5.88
CA GLU A 214 -11.10 -13.91 -4.61
C GLU A 214 -12.33 -14.82 -4.64
N TYR A 215 -12.45 -15.70 -3.65
CA TYR A 215 -13.64 -16.57 -3.47
C TYR A 215 -13.99 -17.42 -4.70
N LEU A 216 -12.96 -17.83 -5.46
CA LEU A 216 -13.10 -18.84 -6.50
C LEU A 216 -13.25 -20.22 -5.88
N MET A 217 -14.11 -21.06 -6.48
CA MET A 217 -14.27 -22.44 -6.03
C MET A 217 -13.02 -23.25 -6.39
N PRO A 218 -12.67 -24.28 -5.59
CA PRO A 218 -11.51 -25.13 -5.86
C PRO A 218 -11.48 -25.72 -7.27
N GLU A 219 -12.65 -26.06 -7.81
CA GLU A 219 -12.83 -26.62 -9.14
C GLU A 219 -12.53 -25.62 -10.27
N ASP A 220 -12.46 -24.33 -9.97
CA ASP A 220 -12.16 -23.28 -10.93
C ASP A 220 -10.65 -23.02 -11.09
N ARG A 221 -9.80 -23.73 -10.34
CA ARG A 221 -8.34 -23.57 -10.33
C ARG A 221 -7.74 -23.65 -11.73
N ASP A 222 -8.06 -24.69 -12.48
CA ASP A 222 -7.49 -24.91 -13.81
C ASP A 222 -8.02 -23.86 -14.81
N ALA A 223 -9.33 -23.58 -14.77
CA ALA A 223 -9.93 -22.55 -15.61
C ALA A 223 -9.34 -21.16 -15.34
N PHE A 224 -9.09 -20.82 -14.07
CA PHE A 224 -8.42 -19.56 -13.72
C PHE A 224 -6.95 -19.54 -14.16
N SER A 225 -6.23 -20.64 -14.00
CA SER A 225 -4.84 -20.78 -14.44
C SER A 225 -4.72 -20.62 -15.96
N ASP A 226 -5.62 -21.24 -16.73
CA ASP A 226 -5.66 -21.15 -18.19
C ASP A 226 -6.05 -19.74 -18.66
N PHE A 227 -7.00 -19.10 -17.96
CA PHE A 227 -7.35 -17.71 -18.22
C PHE A 227 -6.15 -16.79 -18.04
N VAL A 228 -5.41 -16.89 -16.93
CA VAL A 228 -4.23 -16.05 -16.67
C VAL A 228 -3.14 -16.28 -17.72
N ARG A 229 -2.93 -17.54 -18.13
CA ARG A 229 -1.96 -17.87 -19.20
C ARG A 229 -2.34 -17.22 -20.54
N ALA A 230 -3.60 -17.36 -20.97
CA ALA A 230 -4.10 -16.79 -22.21
C ALA A 230 -4.08 -15.25 -22.19
N LEU A 231 -4.48 -14.65 -21.06
CA LEU A 231 -4.42 -13.20 -20.88
C LEU A 231 -2.98 -12.68 -20.96
N LYS A 232 -2.01 -13.35 -20.31
CA LYS A 232 -0.60 -12.95 -20.38
C LYS A 232 -0.08 -12.97 -21.82
N ALA A 233 -0.45 -13.98 -22.61
CA ALA A 233 -0.08 -14.05 -24.01
C ALA A 233 -0.63 -12.86 -24.82
N GLN A 234 -1.90 -12.50 -24.59
CA GLN A 234 -2.54 -11.36 -25.25
C GLN A 234 -1.88 -10.02 -24.85
N LEU A 235 -1.65 -9.80 -23.57
CA LEU A 235 -1.05 -8.56 -23.06
C LEU A 235 0.41 -8.39 -23.50
N ALA A 236 1.15 -9.49 -23.64
CA ALA A 236 2.54 -9.46 -24.10
C ALA A 236 2.68 -8.91 -25.52
N SER A 237 1.74 -9.22 -26.43
CA SER A 237 1.73 -8.69 -27.80
C SER A 237 1.55 -7.18 -27.85
N GLU A 238 0.91 -6.61 -26.82
CA GLU A 238 0.65 -5.17 -26.68
C GLU A 238 1.62 -4.45 -25.74
N LYS A 239 2.66 -5.16 -25.24
CA LYS A 239 3.64 -4.65 -24.25
C LYS A 239 3.01 -4.18 -22.95
N LEU A 240 1.87 -4.74 -22.60
CA LEU A 240 1.15 -4.46 -21.36
C LEU A 240 1.59 -5.42 -20.24
N VAL A 241 1.61 -4.95 -19.01
CA VAL A 241 1.95 -5.77 -17.85
C VAL A 241 0.72 -6.43 -17.22
N LEU A 242 0.93 -7.65 -16.73
CA LEU A 242 -0.07 -8.37 -15.92
C LEU A 242 0.37 -8.43 -14.47
N LEU A 243 -0.44 -7.88 -13.59
CA LEU A 243 -0.30 -7.99 -12.16
C LEU A 243 -1.40 -8.88 -11.59
N LEU A 244 -1.08 -9.63 -10.54
CA LEU A 244 -2.06 -10.45 -9.82
C LEU A 244 -2.05 -10.10 -8.33
N ALA A 245 -3.22 -9.92 -7.74
CA ALA A 245 -3.38 -9.94 -6.29
C ALA A 245 -3.57 -11.39 -5.85
N LEU A 246 -2.73 -11.84 -4.92
CA LEU A 246 -2.76 -13.20 -4.40
C LEU A 246 -3.18 -13.19 -2.93
N PRO A 247 -4.09 -14.06 -2.51
CA PRO A 247 -4.47 -14.20 -1.11
C PRO A 247 -3.30 -14.75 -0.29
N PRO A 248 -3.27 -14.51 1.03
CA PRO A 248 -2.26 -15.08 1.90
C PRO A 248 -2.45 -16.62 1.99
N LYS A 249 -1.47 -17.35 1.48
CA LYS A 249 -1.43 -18.81 1.48
C LYS A 249 -0.14 -19.27 2.12
N THR A 250 -0.20 -20.30 2.97
CA THR A 250 0.94 -20.76 3.77
C THR A 250 1.45 -22.14 3.35
N CYS A 251 0.71 -22.87 2.53
CA CYS A 251 1.11 -24.15 1.93
C CYS A 251 0.29 -24.43 0.66
N ARG A 252 0.77 -25.36 -0.17
CA ARG A 252 0.13 -25.72 -1.45
C ARG A 252 -1.28 -26.29 -1.25
N GLY A 253 -1.48 -27.14 -0.27
CA GLY A 253 -2.75 -27.81 0.03
C GLY A 253 -3.68 -27.00 0.94
N GLN A 254 -3.43 -25.69 1.16
CA GLN A 254 -4.32 -24.88 1.98
C GLN A 254 -5.72 -24.80 1.37
N THR A 255 -6.70 -25.25 2.15
CA THR A 255 -8.12 -25.23 1.78
C THR A 255 -8.79 -23.90 2.09
N GLY A 256 -9.94 -23.67 1.48
CA GLY A 256 -10.79 -22.50 1.69
C GLY A 256 -10.96 -21.64 0.46
N LEU A 257 -12.17 -21.09 0.31
CA LEU A 257 -12.59 -20.30 -0.87
C LEU A 257 -11.67 -19.10 -1.19
N LEU A 258 -10.98 -18.57 -0.18
CA LEU A 258 -10.13 -17.41 -0.38
C LEU A 258 -8.87 -17.76 -1.20
N CYS A 259 -8.29 -18.95 -1.06
CA CYS A 259 -6.97 -19.24 -1.58
C CYS A 259 -6.84 -20.59 -2.33
N GLU A 260 -7.79 -21.51 -2.21
CA GLU A 260 -7.64 -22.88 -2.71
C GLU A 260 -7.50 -22.94 -4.23
N ALA A 261 -8.26 -22.14 -4.97
CA ALA A 261 -8.20 -22.04 -6.42
C ALA A 261 -6.93 -21.33 -6.96
N HIS A 262 -6.08 -20.79 -6.10
CA HIS A 262 -4.88 -20.06 -6.53
C HIS A 262 -3.66 -20.99 -6.59
N ASP A 263 -3.28 -21.42 -7.79
CA ASP A 263 -2.02 -22.12 -8.04
C ASP A 263 -0.88 -21.09 -8.18
N PHE A 264 -0.17 -20.83 -7.08
CA PHE A 264 0.89 -19.82 -7.05
C PHE A 264 1.99 -20.05 -8.09
N ARG A 265 2.32 -21.33 -8.38
CA ARG A 265 3.34 -21.67 -9.36
C ARG A 265 2.92 -21.27 -10.77
N VAL A 266 1.70 -21.62 -11.17
CA VAL A 266 1.18 -21.26 -12.49
C VAL A 266 0.93 -19.77 -12.61
N LEU A 267 0.30 -19.17 -11.61
CA LEU A 267 -0.02 -17.74 -11.58
C LEU A 267 1.26 -16.88 -11.60
N GLY A 268 2.24 -17.20 -10.75
CA GLY A 268 3.51 -16.46 -10.69
C GLY A 268 4.40 -16.59 -11.94
N ARG A 269 4.32 -17.72 -12.67
CA ARG A 269 5.01 -17.86 -13.96
C ARG A 269 4.47 -16.89 -14.99
N ASN A 270 3.16 -16.70 -15.02
CA ASN A 270 2.46 -15.94 -16.03
C ASN A 270 2.25 -14.46 -15.67
N ALA A 271 2.40 -14.05 -14.42
CA ALA A 271 2.37 -12.65 -14.00
C ALA A 271 3.73 -11.97 -14.14
N ASP A 272 3.73 -10.66 -14.37
CA ASP A 272 4.92 -9.81 -14.27
C ASP A 272 5.21 -9.47 -12.81
N LEU A 273 4.18 -9.16 -12.02
CA LEU A 273 4.24 -8.91 -10.58
C LEU A 273 3.05 -9.57 -9.88
N CYS A 274 3.28 -10.00 -8.64
CA CYS A 274 2.24 -10.54 -7.78
C CYS A 274 2.23 -9.76 -6.45
N VAL A 275 1.08 -9.24 -6.07
CA VAL A 275 0.85 -8.58 -4.77
C VAL A 275 0.34 -9.62 -3.79
N LEU A 276 1.15 -9.97 -2.81
CA LEU A 276 0.72 -10.87 -1.73
C LEU A 276 -0.09 -10.07 -0.71
N LYS A 277 -1.38 -10.30 -0.67
CA LYS A 277 -2.31 -9.63 0.24
C LYS A 277 -2.08 -10.07 1.69
N ASN A 278 -2.41 -9.21 2.63
CA ASN A 278 -2.44 -9.58 4.04
C ASN A 278 -3.69 -10.39 4.36
N ALA A 279 -3.62 -11.25 5.37
CA ALA A 279 -4.81 -11.89 5.90
C ALA A 279 -5.77 -10.81 6.41
N SER A 280 -7.01 -10.83 5.93
CA SER A 280 -8.04 -9.94 6.46
C SER A 280 -8.37 -10.35 7.89
N VAL A 281 -8.05 -9.50 8.85
CA VAL A 281 -8.41 -9.69 10.28
C VAL A 281 -9.73 -9.04 10.65
N ALA A 282 -10.38 -8.36 9.71
CA ALA A 282 -11.58 -7.57 9.99
C ALA A 282 -12.78 -8.37 10.55
N LEU A 283 -12.74 -9.68 10.48
CA LEU A 283 -13.79 -10.60 10.95
C LEU A 283 -13.36 -11.46 12.14
N GLY A 284 -12.12 -11.35 12.60
CA GLY A 284 -11.59 -12.10 13.74
C GLY A 284 -11.64 -11.32 15.05
N ALA A 285 -11.07 -11.88 16.11
CA ALA A 285 -10.86 -11.22 17.38
C ALA A 285 -9.88 -10.03 17.28
N PRO A 286 -9.84 -9.11 18.26
CA PRO A 286 -8.88 -8.03 18.32
C PRO A 286 -7.45 -8.51 18.09
N SER A 287 -6.79 -7.95 17.08
CA SER A 287 -5.42 -8.32 16.70
C SER A 287 -4.84 -7.34 15.68
N ALA A 288 -3.53 -7.42 15.44
CA ALA A 288 -2.83 -6.62 14.44
C ALA A 288 -3.38 -6.85 13.02
N LEU A 289 -3.46 -5.77 12.21
CA LEU A 289 -3.90 -5.83 10.81
C LEU A 289 -3.01 -6.74 9.96
N ALA A 290 -1.72 -6.67 10.20
CA ALA A 290 -0.70 -7.45 9.51
C ALA A 290 0.33 -7.97 10.52
N ASP A 291 -0.05 -9.02 11.21
CA ASP A 291 0.82 -9.77 12.11
C ASP A 291 2.04 -10.29 11.35
N ILE A 292 3.25 -9.96 11.83
CA ILE A 292 4.51 -10.27 11.15
C ILE A 292 4.74 -11.78 11.01
N GLY A 293 4.30 -12.57 11.98
CA GLY A 293 4.44 -14.03 11.97
C GLY A 293 3.56 -14.67 10.89
N ARG A 294 2.32 -14.16 10.72
CA ARG A 294 1.42 -14.60 9.65
C ARG A 294 1.95 -14.17 8.28
N MET A 295 2.43 -12.92 8.18
CA MET A 295 3.06 -12.43 6.95
C MET A 295 4.26 -13.26 6.55
N ASN A 296 5.14 -13.58 7.50
CA ASN A 296 6.33 -14.39 7.26
C ASN A 296 5.96 -15.80 6.72
N LYS A 297 4.97 -16.46 7.31
CA LYS A 297 4.47 -17.76 6.82
C LYS A 297 3.99 -17.67 5.36
N ALA A 298 3.21 -16.65 5.04
CA ALA A 298 2.69 -16.42 3.69
C ALA A 298 3.80 -16.08 2.68
N VAL A 299 4.73 -15.19 3.04
CA VAL A 299 5.89 -14.82 2.20
C VAL A 299 6.77 -16.04 1.95
N ARG A 300 7.09 -16.82 2.98
CA ARG A 300 7.92 -18.04 2.87
C ARG A 300 7.32 -19.04 1.88
N TYR A 301 6.01 -19.26 1.93
CA TYR A 301 5.35 -20.11 0.94
C TYR A 301 5.37 -19.46 -0.44
N ALA A 302 5.05 -18.18 -0.55
CA ALA A 302 5.00 -17.49 -1.85
C ALA A 302 6.36 -17.55 -2.59
N VAL A 303 7.49 -17.31 -1.90
CA VAL A 303 8.83 -17.37 -2.53
C VAL A 303 9.26 -18.78 -2.90
N SER A 304 8.65 -19.83 -2.32
CA SER A 304 8.90 -21.22 -2.74
C SER A 304 8.25 -21.57 -4.08
N GLU A 305 7.24 -20.79 -4.52
CA GLU A 305 6.49 -21.04 -5.75
C GLU A 305 6.69 -19.95 -6.82
N ILE A 306 7.02 -18.72 -6.40
CA ILE A 306 7.13 -17.52 -7.25
C ILE A 306 8.50 -16.87 -7.04
N PRO A 307 9.21 -16.47 -8.10
CA PRO A 307 10.47 -15.74 -7.96
C PRO A 307 10.29 -14.48 -7.09
N ALA A 308 11.09 -14.33 -6.05
CA ALA A 308 10.96 -13.26 -5.06
C ALA A 308 10.90 -11.84 -5.69
N LYS A 309 11.64 -11.60 -6.77
CA LYS A 309 11.65 -10.31 -7.51
C LYS A 309 10.31 -9.95 -8.14
N LYS A 310 9.41 -10.92 -8.32
CA LYS A 310 8.04 -10.69 -8.82
C LYS A 310 7.04 -10.43 -7.69
N LEU A 311 7.40 -10.67 -6.44
CA LEU A 311 6.50 -10.53 -5.28
C LEU A 311 6.59 -9.14 -4.67
N LEU A 312 5.43 -8.54 -4.42
CA LEU A 312 5.25 -7.33 -3.63
C LEU A 312 4.49 -7.69 -2.35
N CYS A 313 5.02 -7.31 -1.20
CA CYS A 313 4.35 -7.52 0.08
C CYS A 313 3.39 -6.37 0.36
N SER A 314 2.13 -6.67 0.70
CA SER A 314 1.14 -5.65 1.01
C SER A 314 1.38 -5.05 2.41
N LEU A 315 1.38 -3.72 2.50
CA LEU A 315 1.47 -2.95 3.74
C LEU A 315 0.11 -2.27 4.00
N PRO A 316 -0.61 -2.61 5.07
CA PRO A 316 -1.86 -1.93 5.38
C PRO A 316 -1.60 -0.49 5.80
N ALA A 317 -2.50 0.44 5.45
CA ALA A 317 -2.34 1.88 5.73
C ALA A 317 -3.23 2.36 6.89
N GLY A 318 -3.71 1.48 7.75
CA GLY A 318 -4.71 1.86 8.74
C GLY A 318 -4.63 1.16 10.08
N GLY A 319 -5.74 1.19 10.79
CA GLY A 319 -5.97 0.55 12.08
C GLY A 319 -7.39 0.01 12.20
N LEU A 320 -7.61 -0.78 13.22
CA LEU A 320 -8.90 -1.36 13.59
C LEU A 320 -9.18 -1.06 15.06
N GLN A 321 -10.37 -0.52 15.33
CA GLN A 321 -10.88 -0.31 16.70
C GLN A 321 -11.95 -1.35 16.99
N TRP A 322 -11.77 -2.06 18.10
CA TRP A 322 -12.67 -3.08 18.62
C TRP A 322 -13.37 -2.60 19.88
N THR A 323 -14.60 -3.02 20.09
CA THR A 323 -15.30 -2.84 21.38
C THR A 323 -15.17 -4.12 22.18
N LEU A 324 -14.84 -4.00 23.47
CA LEU A 324 -14.69 -5.13 24.40
C LEU A 324 -15.84 -5.19 25.41
N PRO A 325 -16.25 -6.39 25.87
CA PRO A 325 -15.75 -7.69 25.41
C PRO A 325 -16.16 -7.98 23.95
N TRP A 326 -15.22 -8.53 23.18
CA TRP A 326 -15.48 -8.89 21.79
C TRP A 326 -16.39 -10.13 21.70
N HIS A 327 -17.31 -10.12 20.73
CA HIS A 327 -18.21 -11.23 20.44
C HIS A 327 -18.06 -11.63 18.95
N GLN A 328 -18.21 -12.92 18.66
CA GLN A 328 -18.15 -13.43 17.29
C GLN A 328 -19.20 -12.72 16.41
N GLY A 329 -18.79 -12.25 15.24
CA GLY A 329 -19.63 -11.49 14.30
C GLY A 329 -19.57 -9.96 14.50
N GLN A 330 -18.98 -9.48 15.58
CA GLN A 330 -18.75 -8.05 15.79
C GLN A 330 -17.65 -7.55 14.83
N ARG A 331 -17.92 -6.45 14.14
CA ARG A 331 -16.98 -5.84 13.19
C ARG A 331 -16.18 -4.74 13.87
N ALA A 332 -14.88 -4.72 13.59
CA ALA A 332 -14.04 -3.61 13.97
C ALA A 332 -14.42 -2.34 13.19
N ARG A 333 -14.24 -1.19 13.82
CA ARG A 333 -14.31 0.10 13.15
C ARG A 333 -12.96 0.39 12.48
N PRO A 334 -12.92 0.60 11.15
CA PRO A 334 -11.67 0.96 10.48
C PRO A 334 -11.25 2.39 10.83
N LEU A 335 -9.94 2.59 10.96
CA LEU A 335 -9.29 3.89 11.16
C LEU A 335 -8.16 4.04 10.14
N THR A 336 -7.83 5.27 9.75
CA THR A 336 -6.53 5.51 9.11
C THR A 336 -5.42 5.45 10.17
N GLY A 337 -4.16 5.23 9.76
CA GLY A 337 -3.03 5.25 10.68
C GLY A 337 -2.92 6.58 11.44
N ALA A 338 -3.11 7.70 10.74
CA ALA A 338 -3.13 9.03 11.34
C ALA A 338 -4.26 9.20 12.36
N GLN A 339 -5.48 8.70 12.06
CA GLN A 339 -6.60 8.74 13.00
C GLN A 339 -6.34 7.91 14.25
N ALA A 340 -5.72 6.72 14.11
CA ALA A 340 -5.41 5.86 15.23
C ALA A 340 -4.37 6.51 16.17
N ALA A 341 -3.29 7.06 15.60
CA ALA A 341 -2.27 7.76 16.36
C ALA A 341 -2.82 9.01 17.06
N GLU A 342 -3.56 9.85 16.34
CA GLU A 342 -4.19 11.05 16.89
C GLU A 342 -5.19 10.72 18.00
N GLN A 343 -5.99 9.66 17.83
CA GLN A 343 -6.94 9.24 18.86
C GLN A 343 -6.23 8.83 20.15
N ALA A 344 -5.10 8.14 20.10
CA ALA A 344 -4.31 7.78 21.28
C ALA A 344 -3.92 9.04 22.08
N VAL A 345 -3.45 10.09 21.39
CA VAL A 345 -3.12 11.38 21.99
C VAL A 345 -4.35 12.07 22.58
N GLN A 346 -5.48 12.07 21.87
CA GLN A 346 -6.72 12.72 22.31
C GLN A 346 -7.29 12.10 23.59
N VAL A 347 -7.24 10.76 23.69
CA VAL A 347 -7.76 10.04 24.86
C VAL A 347 -6.72 9.84 25.96
N GLY A 348 -5.47 10.27 25.73
CA GLY A 348 -4.36 10.10 26.67
C GLY A 348 -3.95 8.65 26.90
N ALA A 349 -4.17 7.78 25.93
CA ALA A 349 -3.86 6.36 26.05
C ALA A 349 -2.39 6.10 25.62
N PRO A 350 -1.56 5.50 26.50
CA PRO A 350 -0.21 5.09 26.13
C PRO A 350 -0.24 4.04 25.01
N VAL A 351 0.58 4.23 23.99
CA VAL A 351 0.74 3.26 22.91
C VAL A 351 1.72 2.18 23.34
N ARG A 352 1.27 0.93 23.34
CA ARG A 352 2.10 -0.25 23.56
C ARG A 352 2.54 -0.84 22.22
N TYR A 353 3.57 -1.64 22.23
CA TYR A 353 4.03 -2.36 21.05
C TYR A 353 4.09 -3.85 21.33
N ASP A 354 3.40 -4.64 20.53
CA ASP A 354 3.45 -6.09 20.62
C ASP A 354 4.62 -6.61 19.76
N ASP A 355 5.65 -7.15 20.43
CA ASP A 355 6.87 -7.62 19.78
C ASP A 355 6.63 -8.88 18.94
N ALA A 356 5.63 -9.69 19.26
CA ALA A 356 5.33 -10.89 18.50
C ALA A 356 4.59 -10.57 17.20
N ALA A 357 3.60 -9.66 17.26
CA ALA A 357 2.88 -9.19 16.09
C ALA A 357 3.63 -8.10 15.30
N GLN A 358 4.63 -7.45 15.93
CA GLN A 358 5.32 -6.25 15.44
C GLN A 358 4.33 -5.16 15.04
N ALA A 359 3.44 -4.82 15.99
CA ALA A 359 2.37 -3.85 15.77
C ALA A 359 2.04 -3.04 17.04
N PRO A 360 1.76 -1.73 16.91
CA PRO A 360 1.30 -0.91 18.01
C PRO A 360 -0.17 -1.13 18.33
N HIS A 361 -0.52 -1.00 19.59
CA HIS A 361 -1.90 -1.05 20.07
C HIS A 361 -2.08 -0.20 21.33
N TYR A 362 -3.34 0.14 21.65
CA TYR A 362 -3.71 0.79 22.91
C TYR A 362 -5.16 0.49 23.27
N ASN A 363 -5.47 0.66 24.57
CA ASN A 363 -6.82 0.53 25.10
C ASN A 363 -7.27 1.86 25.71
N PHE A 364 -8.58 2.13 25.64
CA PHE A 364 -9.20 3.27 26.29
C PHE A 364 -10.69 3.03 26.58
N TRP A 365 -11.27 3.82 27.48
CA TRP A 365 -12.69 3.71 27.80
C TRP A 365 -13.50 4.80 27.11
N ARG A 366 -14.65 4.42 26.54
CA ARG A 366 -15.60 5.34 25.91
C ARG A 366 -17.02 4.90 26.25
N GLY A 367 -17.81 5.80 26.91
CA GLY A 367 -19.21 5.51 27.25
C GLY A 367 -19.39 4.25 28.10
N GLY A 368 -18.51 4.00 29.05
CA GLY A 368 -18.56 2.81 29.90
C GLY A 368 -18.09 1.51 29.26
N THR A 369 -17.59 1.55 28.02
CA THR A 369 -17.13 0.38 27.29
C THR A 369 -15.66 0.50 26.93
N GLU A 370 -14.88 -0.55 27.17
CA GLU A 370 -13.48 -0.59 26.79
C GLU A 370 -13.35 -0.73 25.26
N GLN A 371 -12.41 0.00 24.71
CA GLN A 371 -12.03 -0.05 23.29
C GLN A 371 -10.58 -0.49 23.17
N GLU A 372 -10.30 -1.34 22.20
CA GLU A 372 -8.94 -1.76 21.84
C GLU A 372 -8.65 -1.37 20.38
N VAL A 373 -7.51 -0.72 20.16
CA VAL A 373 -7.10 -0.25 18.84
C VAL A 373 -5.77 -0.90 18.48
N TRP A 374 -5.74 -1.57 17.34
CA TRP A 374 -4.52 -2.03 16.68
C TRP A 374 -4.31 -1.21 15.41
N PHE A 375 -3.07 -0.78 15.16
CA PHE A 375 -2.78 0.05 14.00
C PHE A 375 -1.35 -0.19 13.49
N GLU A 376 -0.94 0.56 12.49
CA GLU A 376 0.43 0.54 11.97
C GLU A 376 1.14 1.86 12.28
N ASP A 377 2.41 1.79 12.65
CA ASP A 377 3.29 2.93 12.83
C ASP A 377 4.64 2.71 12.15
N ALA A 378 5.57 3.65 12.31
CA ALA A 378 6.89 3.56 11.68
C ALA A 378 7.66 2.30 12.08
N ARG A 379 7.51 1.80 13.32
CA ARG A 379 8.15 0.55 13.79
C ARG A 379 7.63 -0.65 13.03
N SER A 380 6.32 -0.76 12.94
CA SER A 380 5.65 -1.87 12.27
C SER A 380 5.91 -1.87 10.76
N TYR A 381 5.96 -0.69 10.11
CA TYR A 381 6.35 -0.58 8.71
C TYR A 381 7.82 -0.97 8.49
N ARG A 382 8.73 -0.52 9.38
CA ARG A 382 10.15 -0.90 9.32
C ARG A 382 10.33 -2.42 9.41
N ALA A 383 9.62 -3.08 10.34
CA ALA A 383 9.66 -4.54 10.49
C ALA A 383 9.18 -5.27 9.22
N LYS A 384 8.06 -4.81 8.63
CA LYS A 384 7.50 -5.40 7.39
C LYS A 384 8.39 -5.15 6.17
N CYS A 385 9.03 -3.97 6.09
CA CYS A 385 10.03 -3.69 5.06
C CYS A 385 11.30 -4.53 5.23
N ALA A 386 11.72 -4.80 6.47
CA ALA A 386 12.83 -5.70 6.77
C ALA A 386 12.51 -7.14 6.34
N LEU A 387 11.30 -7.64 6.61
CA LEU A 387 10.85 -8.94 6.12
C LEU A 387 10.89 -9.01 4.58
N ALA A 388 10.40 -7.99 3.89
CA ALA A 388 10.46 -7.92 2.43
C ALA A 388 11.91 -7.89 1.91
N ALA A 389 12.83 -7.27 2.65
CA ALA A 389 14.26 -7.26 2.32
C ALA A 389 14.93 -8.61 2.55
N GLU A 390 14.65 -9.27 3.67
CA GLU A 390 15.16 -10.60 4.03
C GLU A 390 14.86 -11.62 2.93
N TYR A 391 13.62 -11.64 2.44
CA TYR A 391 13.22 -12.52 1.34
C TYR A 391 13.57 -11.98 -0.06
N ARG A 392 14.25 -10.83 -0.16
CA ARG A 392 14.63 -10.18 -1.43
C ARG A 392 13.44 -9.96 -2.37
N LEU A 393 12.30 -9.60 -1.82
CA LEU A 393 11.11 -9.31 -2.60
C LEU A 393 11.34 -8.15 -3.57
N GLY A 394 10.57 -8.12 -4.67
CA GLY A 394 10.61 -7.06 -5.68
C GLY A 394 10.18 -5.69 -5.13
N GLY A 395 9.37 -5.67 -4.08
CA GLY A 395 8.94 -4.45 -3.45
C GLY A 395 7.77 -4.60 -2.49
N VAL A 396 7.00 -3.53 -2.36
CA VAL A 396 5.84 -3.44 -1.48
C VAL A 396 4.62 -2.87 -2.22
N ALA A 397 3.44 -3.16 -1.69
CA ALA A 397 2.19 -2.59 -2.17
C ALA A 397 1.45 -1.90 -1.01
N VAL A 398 0.90 -0.73 -1.25
CA VAL A 398 0.07 0.04 -0.32
C VAL A 398 -1.35 0.10 -0.89
N PRO A 399 -2.29 -0.78 -0.47
CA PRO A 399 -3.62 -0.89 -1.08
C PRO A 399 -4.45 0.39 -1.00
N GLU A 400 -4.27 1.17 0.07
CA GLU A 400 -5.00 2.41 0.35
C GLU A 400 -4.05 3.61 0.34
N ALA A 401 -3.26 3.77 -0.73
CA ALA A 401 -2.21 4.80 -0.81
C ALA A 401 -2.73 6.24 -0.63
N ALA A 402 -4.00 6.49 -0.98
CA ALA A 402 -4.65 7.77 -0.78
C ALA A 402 -4.97 8.08 0.69
N GLN A 403 -4.96 7.09 1.58
CA GLN A 403 -5.01 7.29 3.03
C GLN A 403 -3.60 7.68 3.52
N TRP A 404 -3.25 8.94 3.27
CA TRP A 404 -1.91 9.40 3.58
C TRP A 404 -1.57 9.28 5.07
N TYR A 405 -0.41 8.69 5.33
CA TYR A 405 0.15 8.61 6.68
C TYR A 405 1.66 8.82 6.58
N SER A 406 2.14 9.93 7.15
CA SER A 406 3.54 10.37 7.04
C SER A 406 4.55 9.32 7.52
N GLN A 407 4.17 8.52 8.52
CA GLN A 407 5.04 7.46 9.06
C GLN A 407 5.25 6.31 8.06
N LEU A 408 4.25 5.95 7.25
CA LEU A 408 4.42 4.97 6.18
C LEU A 408 5.41 5.48 5.12
N TRP A 409 5.12 6.67 4.60
CA TRP A 409 5.89 7.23 3.49
C TRP A 409 7.29 7.69 3.90
N GLY A 410 7.52 7.98 5.18
CA GLY A 410 8.84 8.29 5.72
C GLY A 410 9.73 7.06 5.94
N ILE A 411 9.15 5.84 5.89
CA ILE A 411 9.90 4.57 5.98
C ILE A 411 10.16 3.98 4.59
N LEU A 412 9.28 4.20 3.59
CA LEU A 412 9.43 3.75 2.20
C LEU A 412 10.37 4.63 1.39
#